data_8ef075d86bbd72f3905b5f1c423f8b8d
#
_entry.id   8ef075d86bbd72f3905b5f1c423f8b8d
#
_cell.length_a   1.000
_cell.length_b   1.000
_cell.length_c   1.000
_cell.angle_alpha   90.00
_cell.angle_beta   90.00
_cell.angle_gamma   90.00
#
_symmetry.space_group_name_H-M   'P 1'
#
loop_
_entity.id
_entity.type
_entity.pdbx_description
1 polymer ?
#
loop_
_entity_poly.entity_id
_entity_poly.type
_entity_poly.pdbx_seq_one_letter_code
_entity_poly.pdbx_strand_id
1 'polypeptide(L)'
;MRHDSPSPAGAASPASLPLSQLLHHTAEMVAAVRAGRSLSDLLATCPPQARPGTQALSFHVMRWMGGAQAARERLAPRRPAPAVDALLITALALLWPEAEPPYAEHTLVDQAVACARRRTPASAGFVNAVLRRFLREREVLVPALRQEVPAARHQHPRWWIDQVRRDWPDRWEALLDAANQPGPMMLRVHAGHGSAESYVAALAEAGLQARAVGARAPQAVLLETPAPVQALPGFADGRVSVQDLSAQLAAPLLLGGLPGGELPALPAGARVLDACAAPGGKTAHLLELADLDVLALDADADRLKRVDDTLARLHLQGRTRAADARDTAAWWDGQPFDAILLDAPCSASGIVRRHPDVRWLRRASDITELARTQTGLLEALWPLLKPGGRLLYATCSIFRAEGAGQISSFLQRHPEARALRAPGHLLPLPDNRVEAAGATSSPAAGSGDGFFYALLHKSPAS
;
A
#
# COMPACT_ATOMS: atom_id res chain seq x y z
N MET A 1 54.31 29.42 0.79
CA MET A 1 53.12 29.54 1.62
C MET A 1 52.01 28.77 0.95
N ARG A 2 51.70 27.58 1.45
CA ARG A 2 50.58 26.77 0.95
C ARG A 2 49.40 27.03 1.88
N HIS A 3 48.29 27.54 1.33
CA HIS A 3 47.03 27.69 2.05
C HIS A 3 46.31 26.34 2.13
N ASP A 4 46.32 25.75 3.29
CA ASP A 4 45.44 24.64 3.63
C ASP A 4 44.01 25.19 3.87
N SER A 5 43.09 24.87 2.97
CA SER A 5 41.65 25.08 3.19
C SER A 5 41.10 23.90 4.00
N PRO A 6 40.35 24.13 5.05
CA PRO A 6 39.74 23.04 5.82
C PRO A 6 38.65 22.36 5.02
N SER A 7 38.72 21.03 4.93
CA SER A 7 37.67 20.14 4.41
C SER A 7 36.36 20.36 5.16
N PRO A 8 35.20 20.40 4.51
CA PRO A 8 33.91 20.53 5.23
C PRO A 8 33.68 19.29 6.07
N ALA A 9 33.51 19.49 7.37
CA ALA A 9 33.12 18.47 8.33
C ALA A 9 31.83 17.76 7.86
N GLY A 10 31.91 16.44 7.66
CA GLY A 10 30.78 15.60 7.33
C GLY A 10 29.66 15.78 8.38
N ALA A 11 28.46 16.10 7.90
CA ALA A 11 27.29 16.18 8.75
C ALA A 11 27.10 14.82 9.43
N ALA A 12 27.29 14.79 10.74
CA ALA A 12 27.06 13.60 11.58
C ALA A 12 25.59 13.17 11.40
N SER A 13 25.37 11.97 10.90
CA SER A 13 24.04 11.35 10.89
C SER A 13 23.47 11.45 12.31
N PRO A 14 22.23 11.91 12.49
CA PRO A 14 21.63 12.02 13.82
C PRO A 14 21.69 10.66 14.50
N ALA A 15 22.29 10.60 15.69
CA ALA A 15 22.44 9.37 16.45
C ALA A 15 21.07 8.69 16.61
N SER A 16 20.95 7.45 16.16
CA SER A 16 19.70 6.69 16.29
C SER A 16 19.35 6.54 17.77
N LEU A 17 18.05 6.63 18.10
CA LEU A 17 17.58 6.47 19.47
C LEU A 17 17.95 5.07 20.01
N PRO A 18 18.20 4.93 21.32
CA PRO A 18 18.40 3.63 21.96
C PRO A 18 17.24 2.68 21.65
N LEU A 19 17.55 1.41 21.39
CA LEU A 19 16.56 0.40 21.02
C LEU A 19 15.41 0.30 22.04
N SER A 20 15.69 0.44 23.35
CA SER A 20 14.64 0.44 24.38
C SER A 20 13.63 1.58 24.23
N GLN A 21 14.01 2.73 23.66
CA GLN A 21 13.08 3.82 23.33
C GLN A 21 12.29 3.51 22.06
N LEU A 22 12.94 2.95 21.04
CA LEU A 22 12.25 2.51 19.82
C LEU A 22 11.22 1.42 20.14
N LEU A 23 11.56 0.45 21.00
CA LEU A 23 10.62 -0.58 21.45
C LEU A 23 9.42 0.00 22.21
N HIS A 24 9.64 1.06 23.00
CA HIS A 24 8.55 1.77 23.66
C HIS A 24 7.57 2.36 22.62
N HIS A 25 8.08 3.18 21.69
CA HIS A 25 7.24 3.77 20.64
C HIS A 25 6.56 2.69 19.79
N THR A 26 7.28 1.63 19.43
CA THR A 26 6.70 0.50 18.70
C THR A 26 5.57 -0.18 19.47
N ALA A 27 5.73 -0.41 20.78
CA ALA A 27 4.68 -0.99 21.61
C ALA A 27 3.45 -0.06 21.72
N GLU A 28 3.64 1.25 21.78
CA GLU A 28 2.54 2.23 21.70
C GLU A 28 1.79 2.14 20.36
N MET A 29 2.52 2.04 19.22
CA MET A 29 1.92 1.83 17.90
C MET A 29 1.13 0.52 17.86
N VAL A 30 1.69 -0.58 18.37
CA VAL A 30 1.00 -1.89 18.44
C VAL A 30 -0.28 -1.80 19.26
N ALA A 31 -0.24 -1.15 20.44
CA ALA A 31 -1.42 -0.96 21.26
C ALA A 31 -2.49 -0.14 20.55
N ALA A 32 -2.10 0.93 19.86
CA ALA A 32 -3.00 1.82 19.14
C ALA A 32 -3.63 1.16 17.90
N VAL A 33 -2.86 0.39 17.13
CA VAL A 33 -3.39 -0.37 15.99
C VAL A 33 -4.40 -1.43 16.47
N ARG A 34 -4.10 -2.14 17.57
CA ARG A 34 -5.05 -3.09 18.17
C ARG A 34 -6.31 -2.42 18.73
N ALA A 35 -6.25 -1.12 18.99
CA ALA A 35 -7.40 -0.29 19.35
C ALA A 35 -8.12 0.32 18.12
N GLY A 36 -7.69 0.00 16.89
CA GLY A 36 -8.35 0.42 15.64
C GLY A 36 -7.78 1.69 15.01
N ARG A 37 -6.60 2.19 15.42
CA ARG A 37 -5.97 3.38 14.83
C ARG A 37 -5.00 3.00 13.72
N SER A 38 -5.01 3.77 12.63
CA SER A 38 -4.09 3.60 11.50
C SER A 38 -2.63 3.81 11.91
N LEU A 39 -1.74 2.90 11.51
CA LEU A 39 -0.30 3.02 11.76
C LEU A 39 0.30 4.22 11.02
N SER A 40 -0.19 4.53 9.81
CA SER A 40 0.27 5.70 9.04
C SER A 40 0.03 7.02 9.78
N ASP A 41 -1.16 7.18 10.35
CA ASP A 41 -1.51 8.40 11.12
C ASP A 41 -0.71 8.50 12.42
N LEU A 42 -0.51 7.36 13.08
CA LEU A 42 0.31 7.29 14.28
C LEU A 42 1.77 7.66 14.02
N LEU A 43 2.35 7.17 12.92
CA LEU A 43 3.73 7.49 12.52
C LEU A 43 3.90 8.95 12.13
N ALA A 44 2.87 9.61 11.59
CA ALA A 44 2.91 11.04 11.30
C ALA A 44 3.12 11.89 12.57
N THR A 45 2.58 11.45 13.71
CA THR A 45 2.72 12.12 15.01
C THR A 45 3.92 11.64 15.83
N CYS A 46 4.66 10.63 15.35
CA CYS A 46 5.87 10.13 16.02
C CYS A 46 7.00 11.16 15.95
N PRO A 47 7.78 11.35 17.05
CA PRO A 47 8.92 12.24 17.05
C PRO A 47 9.85 11.99 15.86
N PRO A 48 10.32 13.02 15.13
CA PRO A 48 11.07 12.86 13.89
C PRO A 48 12.29 11.93 14.03
N GLN A 49 13.06 12.04 15.13
CA GLN A 49 14.23 11.20 15.41
C GLN A 49 13.88 9.74 15.72
N ALA A 50 12.67 9.46 16.19
CA ALA A 50 12.20 8.09 16.47
C ALA A 50 11.54 7.44 15.27
N ARG A 51 10.97 8.23 14.35
CA ARG A 51 10.08 7.79 13.29
C ARG A 51 10.67 6.69 12.41
N PRO A 52 11.89 6.80 11.85
CA PRO A 52 12.43 5.77 10.96
C PRO A 52 12.56 4.40 11.64
N GLY A 53 13.15 4.38 12.84
CA GLY A 53 13.32 3.13 13.61
C GLY A 53 11.98 2.55 14.08
N THR A 54 11.08 3.40 14.58
CA THR A 54 9.73 2.97 15.00
C THR A 54 8.93 2.43 13.82
N GLN A 55 9.00 3.05 12.64
CA GLN A 55 8.33 2.57 11.43
C GLN A 55 8.85 1.19 11.01
N ALA A 56 10.16 1.02 10.94
CA ALA A 56 10.77 -0.26 10.55
C ALA A 56 10.35 -1.38 11.51
N LEU A 57 10.46 -1.16 12.82
CA LEU A 57 10.07 -2.13 13.84
C LEU A 57 8.55 -2.39 13.84
N SER A 58 7.73 -1.36 13.71
CA SER A 58 6.26 -1.51 13.66
C SER A 58 5.82 -2.33 12.45
N PHE A 59 6.38 -2.08 11.27
CA PHE A 59 6.08 -2.85 10.07
C PHE A 59 6.46 -4.32 10.22
N HIS A 60 7.63 -4.58 10.83
CA HIS A 60 8.06 -5.94 11.15
C HIS A 60 7.07 -6.62 12.12
N VAL A 61 6.76 -5.95 13.25
CA VAL A 61 5.82 -6.48 14.24
C VAL A 61 4.44 -6.78 13.65
N MET A 62 3.90 -5.86 12.82
CA MET A 62 2.58 -6.08 12.18
C MET A 62 2.57 -7.29 11.26
N ARG A 63 3.71 -7.66 10.64
CA ARG A 63 3.80 -8.87 9.82
C ARG A 63 3.76 -10.16 10.65
N TRP A 64 4.33 -10.15 11.85
CA TRP A 64 4.50 -11.33 12.69
C TRP A 64 3.62 -11.31 13.96
N MET A 65 2.66 -10.39 14.01
CA MET A 65 1.83 -10.20 15.21
C MET A 65 0.91 -11.41 15.50
N GLY A 66 0.48 -12.15 14.49
CA GLY A 66 -0.38 -13.32 14.69
C GLY A 66 0.28 -14.41 15.55
N GLY A 67 1.53 -14.74 15.21
CA GLY A 67 2.32 -15.68 16.00
C GLY A 67 2.70 -15.14 17.38
N ALA A 68 3.09 -13.87 17.45
CA ALA A 68 3.42 -13.20 18.70
C ALA A 68 2.24 -13.17 19.69
N GLN A 69 1.03 -12.90 19.22
CA GLN A 69 -0.17 -12.95 20.05
C GLN A 69 -0.46 -14.35 20.57
N ALA A 70 -0.39 -15.37 19.71
CA ALA A 70 -0.57 -16.76 20.11
C ALA A 70 0.47 -17.20 21.15
N ALA A 71 1.76 -16.85 20.94
CA ALA A 71 2.82 -17.13 21.89
C ALA A 71 2.60 -16.42 23.23
N ARG A 72 2.22 -15.14 23.21
CA ARG A 72 1.90 -14.38 24.41
C ARG A 72 0.75 -15.04 25.19
N GLU A 73 -0.30 -15.47 24.50
CA GLU A 73 -1.44 -16.15 25.14
C GLU A 73 -1.05 -17.48 25.77
N ARG A 74 -0.22 -18.26 25.12
CA ARG A 74 0.27 -19.54 25.63
C ARG A 74 1.23 -19.38 26.83
N LEU A 75 2.16 -18.39 26.76
CA LEU A 75 3.17 -18.15 27.79
C LEU A 75 2.64 -17.35 28.99
N ALA A 76 1.64 -16.51 28.77
CA ALA A 76 0.99 -15.68 29.77
C ALA A 76 -0.53 -15.72 29.61
N PRO A 77 -1.21 -16.83 30.05
CA PRO A 77 -2.65 -17.00 29.84
C PRO A 77 -3.50 -15.89 30.48
N ARG A 78 -3.08 -15.41 31.66
CA ARG A 78 -3.67 -14.21 32.25
C ARG A 78 -3.14 -12.98 31.53
N ARG A 79 -4.07 -12.23 30.91
CA ARG A 79 -3.71 -11.04 30.14
C ARG A 79 -3.04 -9.98 31.03
N PRO A 80 -1.81 -9.54 30.67
CA PRO A 80 -1.14 -8.45 31.39
C PRO A 80 -1.82 -7.10 31.18
N ALA A 81 -1.38 -6.07 31.92
CA ALA A 81 -1.77 -4.70 31.68
C ALA A 81 -1.47 -4.30 30.22
N PRO A 82 -2.30 -3.44 29.57
CA PRO A 82 -2.23 -3.16 28.12
C PRO A 82 -0.83 -2.77 27.62
N ALA A 83 -0.09 -1.96 28.36
CA ALA A 83 1.26 -1.53 27.98
C ALA A 83 2.28 -2.71 28.02
N VAL A 84 2.15 -3.59 29.00
CA VAL A 84 3.00 -4.79 29.12
C VAL A 84 2.64 -5.82 28.06
N ASP A 85 1.34 -6.01 27.78
CA ASP A 85 0.83 -6.87 26.71
C ASP A 85 1.39 -6.45 25.35
N ALA A 86 1.31 -5.15 25.03
CA ALA A 86 1.83 -4.60 23.79
C ALA A 86 3.35 -4.75 23.66
N LEU A 87 4.10 -4.50 24.74
CA LEU A 87 5.56 -4.69 24.75
C LEU A 87 5.95 -6.15 24.54
N LEU A 88 5.24 -7.09 25.20
CA LEU A 88 5.47 -8.52 25.00
C LEU A 88 5.19 -8.94 23.56
N ILE A 89 4.05 -8.53 22.99
CA ILE A 89 3.74 -8.83 21.59
C ILE A 89 4.80 -8.25 20.65
N THR A 90 5.24 -7.02 20.90
CA THR A 90 6.33 -6.38 20.14
C THR A 90 7.60 -7.21 20.18
N ALA A 91 8.07 -7.57 21.38
CA ALA A 91 9.30 -8.33 21.52
C ALA A 91 9.19 -9.75 20.95
N LEU A 92 8.06 -10.44 21.16
CA LEU A 92 7.82 -11.79 20.61
C LEU A 92 7.74 -11.79 19.08
N ALA A 93 7.17 -10.75 18.46
CA ALA A 93 7.15 -10.63 17.01
C ALA A 93 8.56 -10.41 16.42
N LEU A 94 9.41 -9.63 17.12
CA LEU A 94 10.80 -9.42 16.72
C LEU A 94 11.69 -10.67 16.97
N LEU A 95 11.26 -11.57 17.82
CA LEU A 95 11.93 -12.85 18.11
C LEU A 95 11.30 -14.03 17.36
N TRP A 96 10.31 -13.80 16.50
CA TRP A 96 9.64 -14.87 15.77
C TRP A 96 10.59 -15.50 14.76
N PRO A 97 10.71 -16.86 14.68
CA PRO A 97 11.79 -17.52 13.94
C PRO A 97 11.85 -17.24 12.44
N GLU A 98 10.69 -17.08 11.78
CA GLU A 98 10.64 -16.79 10.33
C GLU A 98 10.87 -15.29 10.05
N ALA A 99 10.84 -14.47 11.08
CA ALA A 99 11.22 -13.08 10.97
C ALA A 99 12.75 -13.02 11.08
N GLU A 100 13.43 -12.59 10.02
CA GLU A 100 14.85 -12.28 10.16
C GLU A 100 15.00 -11.19 11.24
N PRO A 101 15.54 -11.53 12.44
CA PRO A 101 15.50 -10.62 13.56
C PRO A 101 16.44 -9.44 13.28
N PRO A 102 15.94 -8.18 13.38
CA PRO A 102 16.76 -6.99 13.12
C PRO A 102 17.87 -6.78 14.15
N TYR A 103 17.86 -7.55 15.25
CA TYR A 103 18.84 -7.47 16.34
C TYR A 103 19.08 -8.87 16.94
N ALA A 104 20.25 -9.08 17.53
CA ALA A 104 20.54 -10.29 18.27
C ALA A 104 19.52 -10.52 19.41
N GLU A 105 19.12 -11.77 19.63
CA GLU A 105 18.08 -12.17 20.60
C GLU A 105 18.34 -11.64 22.02
N HIS A 106 19.59 -11.76 22.50
CA HIS A 106 19.96 -11.25 23.82
C HIS A 106 19.78 -9.74 23.93
N THR A 107 20.12 -8.98 22.85
CA THR A 107 19.93 -7.54 22.78
C THR A 107 18.45 -7.17 22.83
N LEU A 108 17.60 -7.88 22.08
CA LEU A 108 16.16 -7.65 22.10
C LEU A 108 15.55 -7.89 23.49
N VAL A 109 15.92 -8.98 24.14
CA VAL A 109 15.44 -9.28 25.50
C VAL A 109 15.90 -8.21 26.49
N ASP A 110 17.18 -7.85 26.50
CA ASP A 110 17.72 -6.85 27.41
C ASP A 110 17.09 -5.48 27.22
N GLN A 111 16.91 -5.05 25.98
CA GLN A 111 16.31 -3.76 25.66
C GLN A 111 14.79 -3.73 25.92
N ALA A 112 14.08 -4.85 25.74
CA ALA A 112 12.67 -4.96 26.14
C ALA A 112 12.51 -4.89 27.67
N VAL A 113 13.40 -5.56 28.43
CA VAL A 113 13.42 -5.47 29.89
C VAL A 113 13.80 -4.06 30.36
N ALA A 114 14.77 -3.41 29.71
CA ALA A 114 15.12 -2.01 30.00
C ALA A 114 13.93 -1.05 29.71
N CYS A 115 13.19 -1.27 28.65
CA CYS A 115 11.94 -0.55 28.36
C CYS A 115 10.91 -0.77 29.49
N ALA A 116 10.67 -2.02 29.91
CA ALA A 116 9.76 -2.34 31.00
C ALA A 116 10.19 -1.69 32.32
N ARG A 117 11.49 -1.71 32.67
CA ARG A 117 12.02 -1.05 33.89
C ARG A 117 11.71 0.45 33.94
N ARG A 118 11.72 1.13 32.79
CA ARG A 118 11.44 2.56 32.69
C ARG A 118 9.96 2.90 32.74
N ARG A 119 9.10 2.06 32.15
CA ARG A 119 7.68 2.38 31.93
C ARG A 119 6.72 1.62 32.83
N THR A 120 7.06 0.40 33.20
CA THR A 120 6.28 -0.52 34.03
C THR A 120 7.20 -1.30 34.97
N PRO A 121 7.90 -0.64 35.93
CA PRO A 121 8.97 -1.25 36.71
C PRO A 121 8.57 -2.56 37.40
N ALA A 122 7.37 -2.63 37.95
CA ALA A 122 6.84 -3.82 38.63
C ALA A 122 6.68 -5.03 37.69
N SER A 123 6.67 -4.83 36.38
CA SER A 123 6.48 -5.90 35.37
C SER A 123 7.79 -6.32 34.71
N ALA A 124 8.92 -5.69 34.99
CA ALA A 124 10.19 -5.97 34.30
C ALA A 124 10.66 -7.43 34.48
N GLY A 125 10.54 -7.98 35.68
CA GLY A 125 10.83 -9.39 35.96
C GLY A 125 9.93 -10.35 35.20
N PHE A 126 8.63 -10.02 35.09
CA PHE A 126 7.66 -10.80 34.32
C PHE A 126 7.98 -10.79 32.82
N VAL A 127 8.27 -9.60 32.24
CA VAL A 127 8.67 -9.48 30.84
C VAL A 127 9.90 -10.33 30.55
N ASN A 128 10.94 -10.23 31.39
CA ASN A 128 12.16 -11.06 31.26
C ASN A 128 11.84 -12.55 31.30
N ALA A 129 11.03 -13.00 32.28
CA ALA A 129 10.66 -14.41 32.42
C ALA A 129 9.92 -14.95 31.17
N VAL A 130 8.96 -14.21 30.65
CA VAL A 130 8.20 -14.60 29.45
C VAL A 130 9.11 -14.70 28.21
N LEU A 131 9.94 -13.69 27.96
CA LEU A 131 10.83 -13.69 26.79
C LEU A 131 11.90 -14.78 26.86
N ARG A 132 12.53 -15.00 28.05
CA ARG A 132 13.49 -16.09 28.22
C ARG A 132 12.83 -17.46 28.12
N ARG A 133 11.60 -17.61 28.60
CA ARG A 133 10.81 -18.83 28.43
C ARG A 133 10.50 -19.08 26.94
N PHE A 134 10.10 -18.05 26.19
CA PHE A 134 9.90 -18.17 24.74
C PHE A 134 11.15 -18.69 24.02
N LEU A 135 12.31 -18.08 24.25
CA LEU A 135 13.56 -18.48 23.61
C LEU A 135 13.96 -19.94 23.95
N ARG A 136 13.72 -20.35 25.17
CA ARG A 136 14.03 -21.72 25.60
C ARG A 136 13.10 -22.79 25.03
N GLU A 137 11.81 -22.44 24.83
CA GLU A 137 10.77 -23.37 24.44
C GLU A 137 10.38 -23.23 22.95
N ARG A 138 10.92 -22.26 22.21
CA ARG A 138 10.40 -21.88 20.87
C ARG A 138 10.46 -23.01 19.85
N GLU A 139 11.46 -23.90 19.91
CA GLU A 139 11.60 -25.01 18.96
C GLU A 139 10.44 -26.02 19.04
N VAL A 140 9.77 -26.07 20.17
CA VAL A 140 8.57 -26.89 20.38
C VAL A 140 7.31 -26.05 20.30
N LEU A 141 7.35 -24.85 20.89
CA LEU A 141 6.20 -23.97 21.03
C LEU A 141 5.72 -23.44 19.66
N VAL A 142 6.63 -22.97 18.81
CA VAL A 142 6.24 -22.33 17.53
C VAL A 142 5.60 -23.33 16.57
N PRO A 143 6.16 -24.54 16.32
CA PRO A 143 5.49 -25.54 15.51
C PRO A 143 4.10 -25.91 16.04
N ALA A 144 3.94 -26.08 17.35
CA ALA A 144 2.63 -26.37 17.96
C ALA A 144 1.62 -25.23 17.72
N LEU A 145 2.03 -23.97 17.95
CA LEU A 145 1.17 -22.81 17.68
C LEU A 145 0.77 -22.70 16.22
N ARG A 146 1.68 -22.95 15.29
CA ARG A 146 1.38 -22.93 13.85
C ARG A 146 0.40 -24.02 13.44
N GLN A 147 0.43 -25.15 14.11
CA GLN A 147 -0.49 -26.24 13.85
C GLN A 147 -1.89 -25.98 14.44
N GLU A 148 -1.94 -25.39 15.64
CA GLU A 148 -3.20 -25.20 16.38
C GLU A 148 -3.90 -23.88 16.05
N VAL A 149 -3.15 -22.81 15.70
CA VAL A 149 -3.65 -21.44 15.57
C VAL A 149 -3.43 -20.91 14.15
N PRO A 150 -4.45 -20.85 13.29
CA PRO A 150 -4.31 -20.36 11.92
C PRO A 150 -3.68 -18.97 11.82
N ALA A 151 -3.98 -18.07 12.76
CA ALA A 151 -3.36 -16.75 12.79
C ALA A 151 -1.84 -16.80 13.07
N ALA A 152 -1.33 -17.78 13.82
CA ALA A 152 0.09 -17.99 14.02
C ALA A 152 0.78 -18.63 12.80
N ARG A 153 0.05 -19.46 12.06
CA ARG A 153 0.55 -20.08 10.81
C ARG A 153 0.69 -19.06 9.69
N HIS A 154 -0.37 -18.29 9.42
CA HIS A 154 -0.46 -17.44 8.25
C HIS A 154 -0.26 -15.95 8.55
N GLN A 155 -0.12 -15.55 9.82
CA GLN A 155 0.10 -14.17 10.26
C GLN A 155 -1.06 -13.20 9.85
N HIS A 156 -2.29 -13.73 9.79
CA HIS A 156 -3.50 -12.99 9.45
C HIS A 156 -4.65 -13.34 10.40
N PRO A 157 -5.63 -12.43 10.60
CA PRO A 157 -6.85 -12.76 11.33
C PRO A 157 -7.63 -13.91 10.67
N ARG A 158 -8.31 -14.72 11.45
CA ARG A 158 -9.04 -15.90 10.96
C ARG A 158 -10.02 -15.55 9.84
N TRP A 159 -10.83 -14.50 10.01
CA TRP A 159 -11.80 -14.09 9.01
C TRP A 159 -11.15 -13.73 7.65
N TRP A 160 -9.95 -13.15 7.69
CA TRP A 160 -9.18 -12.79 6.49
C TRP A 160 -8.69 -14.04 5.75
N ILE A 161 -8.15 -15.00 6.50
CA ILE A 161 -7.72 -16.30 5.95
C ILE A 161 -8.91 -16.99 5.26
N ASP A 162 -10.06 -17.05 5.96
CA ASP A 162 -11.27 -17.66 5.44
C ASP A 162 -11.80 -16.92 4.19
N GLN A 163 -11.69 -15.59 4.14
CA GLN A 163 -12.08 -14.79 2.97
C GLN A 163 -11.17 -15.05 1.77
N VAL A 164 -9.83 -14.96 1.96
CA VAL A 164 -8.86 -15.22 0.87
C VAL A 164 -9.01 -16.64 0.34
N ARG A 165 -9.23 -17.62 1.23
CA ARG A 165 -9.45 -19.02 0.83
C ARG A 165 -10.72 -19.21 0.00
N ARG A 166 -11.81 -18.50 0.32
CA ARG A 166 -13.05 -18.53 -0.48
C ARG A 166 -12.85 -17.91 -1.86
N ASP A 167 -12.17 -16.77 -1.91
CA ASP A 167 -11.98 -16.03 -3.16
C ASP A 167 -10.96 -16.69 -4.07
N TRP A 168 -9.92 -17.34 -3.50
CA TRP A 168 -8.76 -17.87 -4.23
C TRP A 168 -8.37 -19.28 -3.73
N PRO A 169 -9.22 -20.31 -3.88
CA PRO A 169 -9.02 -21.63 -3.25
C PRO A 169 -7.68 -22.28 -3.62
N ASP A 170 -7.18 -22.06 -4.85
CA ASP A 170 -5.93 -22.66 -5.34
C ASP A 170 -4.67 -21.84 -5.03
N ARG A 171 -4.82 -20.59 -4.54
CA ARG A 171 -3.70 -19.62 -4.37
C ARG A 171 -3.66 -18.96 -3.00
N TRP A 172 -4.59 -19.27 -2.10
CA TRP A 172 -4.78 -18.54 -0.84
C TRP A 172 -3.53 -18.56 0.08
N GLU A 173 -2.83 -19.72 0.18
CA GLU A 173 -1.62 -19.81 1.01
C GLU A 173 -0.52 -18.90 0.44
N ALA A 174 -0.25 -18.99 -0.85
CA ALA A 174 0.76 -18.17 -1.52
C ALA A 174 0.44 -16.66 -1.40
N LEU A 175 -0.83 -16.26 -1.42
CA LEU A 175 -1.26 -14.87 -1.23
C LEU A 175 -0.99 -14.39 0.20
N LEU A 176 -1.27 -15.21 1.21
CA LEU A 176 -0.99 -14.87 2.60
C LEU A 176 0.52 -14.80 2.87
N ASP A 177 1.30 -15.71 2.28
CA ASP A 177 2.76 -15.71 2.41
C ASP A 177 3.38 -14.48 1.72
N ALA A 178 2.93 -14.14 0.50
CA ALA A 178 3.36 -12.94 -0.20
C ALA A 178 3.05 -11.65 0.58
N ALA A 179 1.90 -11.62 1.28
CA ALA A 179 1.52 -10.50 2.12
C ALA A 179 2.43 -10.32 3.37
N ASN A 180 3.16 -11.36 3.79
CA ASN A 180 4.12 -11.31 4.90
C ASN A 180 5.50 -10.78 4.47
N GLN A 181 5.78 -10.70 3.16
CA GLN A 181 7.03 -10.16 2.65
C GLN A 181 6.93 -8.65 2.41
N PRO A 182 8.01 -7.87 2.57
CA PRO A 182 8.04 -6.48 2.15
C PRO A 182 7.80 -6.35 0.65
N GLY A 183 6.99 -5.35 0.25
CA GLY A 183 6.80 -5.03 -1.17
C GLY A 183 8.05 -4.37 -1.75
N PRO A 184 8.36 -4.62 -3.05
CA PRO A 184 9.50 -3.98 -3.73
C PRO A 184 9.28 -2.48 -3.86
N MET A 185 10.35 -1.68 -3.83
CA MET A 185 10.25 -0.24 -4.08
C MET A 185 10.21 0.01 -5.58
N MET A 186 9.04 0.47 -6.04
CA MET A 186 8.80 0.80 -7.44
C MET A 186 8.72 2.31 -7.62
N LEU A 187 9.31 2.78 -8.68
CA LEU A 187 9.32 4.18 -9.08
C LEU A 187 8.57 4.34 -10.41
N ARG A 188 7.98 5.51 -10.60
CA ARG A 188 7.45 5.97 -11.88
C ARG A 188 8.22 7.19 -12.33
N VAL A 189 8.92 7.08 -13.44
CA VAL A 189 9.63 8.21 -14.07
C VAL A 189 8.59 9.12 -14.72
N HIS A 190 8.70 10.42 -14.50
CA HIS A 190 7.82 11.41 -15.12
C HIS A 190 8.08 11.45 -16.64
N ALA A 191 7.02 11.29 -17.44
CA ALA A 191 7.13 11.17 -18.91
C ALA A 191 7.86 12.34 -19.59
N GLY A 192 7.70 13.55 -19.06
CA GLY A 192 8.38 14.76 -19.55
C GLY A 192 9.86 14.88 -19.19
N HIS A 193 10.39 13.98 -18.35
CA HIS A 193 11.78 14.06 -17.85
C HIS A 193 12.70 12.94 -18.36
N GLY A 194 12.26 12.11 -19.28
CA GLY A 194 13.04 11.05 -19.89
C GLY A 194 12.45 9.66 -19.76
N SER A 195 13.23 8.63 -20.12
CA SER A 195 12.80 7.23 -20.07
C SER A 195 13.20 6.56 -18.76
N ALA A 196 12.60 5.39 -18.49
CA ALA A 196 13.00 4.55 -17.37
C ALA A 196 14.49 4.14 -17.44
N GLU A 197 14.99 3.86 -18.64
CA GLU A 197 16.39 3.47 -18.87
C GLU A 197 17.34 4.63 -18.54
N SER A 198 17.01 5.86 -18.97
CA SER A 198 17.82 7.04 -18.63
C SER A 198 17.84 7.32 -17.13
N TYR A 199 16.72 7.06 -16.45
CA TYR A 199 16.65 7.22 -14.98
C TYR A 199 17.42 6.12 -14.24
N VAL A 200 17.42 4.87 -14.76
CA VAL A 200 18.26 3.78 -14.23
C VAL A 200 19.76 4.17 -14.28
N ALA A 201 20.21 4.81 -15.37
CA ALA A 201 21.58 5.30 -15.44
C ALA A 201 21.87 6.36 -14.36
N ALA A 202 20.97 7.33 -14.16
CA ALA A 202 21.11 8.35 -13.11
C ALA A 202 21.11 7.74 -11.68
N LEU A 203 20.33 6.69 -11.45
CA LEU A 203 20.36 5.95 -10.18
C LEU A 203 21.70 5.24 -9.97
N ALA A 204 22.27 4.61 -11.02
CA ALA A 204 23.56 3.95 -10.95
C ALA A 204 24.70 4.94 -10.62
N GLU A 205 24.69 6.16 -11.21
CA GLU A 205 25.61 7.24 -10.87
C GLU A 205 25.49 7.68 -9.40
N ALA A 206 24.26 7.60 -8.83
CA ALA A 206 24.00 7.87 -7.42
C ALA A 206 24.28 6.65 -6.49
N GLY A 207 24.83 5.55 -7.03
CA GLY A 207 25.14 4.32 -6.28
C GLY A 207 23.92 3.45 -5.96
N LEU A 208 22.79 3.67 -6.61
CA LEU A 208 21.55 2.91 -6.42
C LEU A 208 21.33 1.93 -7.57
N GLN A 209 21.23 0.64 -7.24
CA GLN A 209 20.97 -0.41 -8.24
C GLN A 209 19.47 -0.50 -8.56
N ALA A 210 19.14 -0.45 -9.84
CA ALA A 210 17.77 -0.46 -10.31
C ALA A 210 17.68 -1.04 -11.72
N ARG A 211 16.45 -1.35 -12.16
CA ARG A 211 16.17 -1.79 -13.53
C ARG A 211 14.82 -1.30 -14.03
N ALA A 212 14.72 -1.03 -15.31
CA ALA A 212 13.46 -0.73 -15.97
C ALA A 212 12.58 -1.98 -16.04
N VAL A 213 11.25 -1.81 -15.91
CA VAL A 213 10.30 -2.95 -15.94
C VAL A 213 9.97 -3.36 -17.38
N GLY A 214 10.03 -2.43 -18.34
CA GLY A 214 9.83 -2.70 -19.77
C GLY A 214 8.45 -2.32 -20.28
N ALA A 215 8.09 -2.81 -21.46
CA ALA A 215 6.99 -2.31 -22.29
C ALA A 215 5.59 -2.27 -21.64
N ARG A 216 5.33 -3.08 -20.63
CA ARG A 216 4.02 -3.10 -19.94
C ARG A 216 3.82 -1.90 -19.00
N ALA A 217 4.91 -1.32 -18.53
CA ALA A 217 4.93 -0.12 -17.70
C ALA A 217 6.21 0.66 -18.03
N PRO A 218 6.22 1.40 -19.16
CA PRO A 218 7.44 1.98 -19.73
C PRO A 218 8.09 3.04 -18.85
N GLN A 219 7.35 3.57 -17.86
CA GLN A 219 7.86 4.54 -16.88
C GLN A 219 8.31 3.88 -15.57
N ALA A 220 8.10 2.56 -15.42
CA ALA A 220 8.35 1.87 -14.16
C ALA A 220 9.82 1.45 -14.02
N VAL A 221 10.39 1.78 -12.88
CA VAL A 221 11.72 1.37 -12.43
C VAL A 221 11.61 0.64 -11.10
N LEU A 222 12.25 -0.52 -11.01
CA LEU A 222 12.37 -1.29 -9.78
C LEU A 222 13.73 -1.04 -9.14
N LEU A 223 13.74 -0.58 -7.88
CA LEU A 223 14.95 -0.55 -7.06
C LEU A 223 15.25 -1.95 -6.50
N GLU A 224 16.51 -2.39 -6.56
CA GLU A 224 16.92 -3.66 -5.95
C GLU A 224 16.87 -3.58 -4.42
N THR A 225 17.24 -2.44 -3.88
CA THR A 225 17.15 -2.16 -2.43
C THR A 225 16.37 -0.86 -2.22
N PRO A 226 15.38 -0.84 -1.33
CA PRO A 226 14.66 0.39 -1.00
C PRO A 226 15.60 1.49 -0.50
N ALA A 227 15.36 2.72 -0.96
CA ALA A 227 16.15 3.89 -0.58
C ALA A 227 15.24 5.01 -0.06
N PRO A 228 15.74 5.91 0.81
CA PRO A 228 15.03 7.13 1.17
C PRO A 228 14.73 7.97 -0.07
N VAL A 229 13.55 8.59 -0.14
CA VAL A 229 13.15 9.39 -1.32
C VAL A 229 14.10 10.57 -1.58
N GLN A 230 14.77 11.07 -0.54
CA GLN A 230 15.76 12.14 -0.64
C GLN A 230 17.04 11.70 -1.35
N ALA A 231 17.33 10.40 -1.42
CA ALA A 231 18.47 9.85 -2.15
C ALA A 231 18.18 9.63 -3.64
N LEU A 232 16.89 9.75 -4.07
CA LEU A 232 16.50 9.57 -5.46
C LEU A 232 16.83 10.83 -6.28
N PRO A 233 17.64 10.74 -7.37
CA PRO A 233 17.98 11.87 -8.19
C PRO A 233 16.75 12.61 -8.73
N GLY A 234 16.67 13.92 -8.45
CA GLY A 234 15.58 14.79 -8.93
C GLY A 234 14.19 14.47 -8.37
N PHE A 235 14.07 13.78 -7.22
CA PHE A 235 12.77 13.54 -6.60
C PHE A 235 12.07 14.84 -6.21
N ALA A 236 12.80 15.79 -5.62
CA ALA A 236 12.26 17.10 -5.26
C ALA A 236 11.83 17.91 -6.48
N ASP A 237 12.49 17.71 -7.62
CA ASP A 237 12.23 18.41 -8.89
C ASP A 237 11.16 17.70 -9.74
N GLY A 238 10.47 16.73 -9.19
CA GLY A 238 9.37 16.05 -9.87
C GLY A 238 9.78 15.02 -10.94
N ARG A 239 11.09 14.69 -11.09
CA ARG A 239 11.55 13.73 -12.10
C ARG A 239 11.03 12.31 -11.90
N VAL A 240 10.64 11.96 -10.67
CA VAL A 240 10.22 10.62 -10.31
C VAL A 240 9.20 10.64 -9.16
N SER A 241 8.33 9.65 -9.13
CA SER A 241 7.40 9.37 -8.04
C SER A 241 7.55 7.94 -7.54
N VAL A 242 7.30 7.70 -6.25
CA VAL A 242 7.17 6.34 -5.70
C VAL A 242 5.74 5.88 -5.95
N GLN A 243 5.59 4.87 -6.80
CA GLN A 243 4.27 4.29 -7.10
C GLN A 243 4.40 2.82 -7.46
N ASP A 244 3.53 1.98 -6.89
CA ASP A 244 3.50 0.55 -7.20
C ASP A 244 3.19 0.28 -8.67
N LEU A 245 3.75 -0.81 -9.21
CA LEU A 245 3.59 -1.22 -10.60
C LEU A 245 2.12 -1.36 -10.99
N SER A 246 1.30 -2.01 -10.14
CA SER A 246 -0.12 -2.18 -10.42
C SER A 246 -0.85 -0.86 -10.47
N ALA A 247 -0.51 0.10 -9.60
CA ALA A 247 -1.12 1.43 -9.59
C ALA A 247 -0.75 2.26 -10.84
N GLN A 248 0.41 2.01 -11.46
CA GLN A 248 0.84 2.68 -12.70
C GLN A 248 0.00 2.30 -13.91
N LEU A 249 -0.79 1.23 -13.86
CA LEU A 249 -1.64 0.81 -14.98
C LEU A 249 -2.90 1.68 -15.14
N ALA A 250 -3.33 2.41 -14.12
CA ALA A 250 -4.58 3.15 -14.13
C ALA A 250 -4.65 4.20 -15.25
N ALA A 251 -3.66 5.08 -15.36
CA ALA A 251 -3.66 6.15 -16.35
C ALA A 251 -3.59 5.61 -17.79
N PRO A 252 -2.68 4.71 -18.18
CA PRO A 252 -2.68 4.13 -19.52
C PRO A 252 -3.97 3.40 -19.87
N LEU A 253 -4.60 2.68 -18.93
CA LEU A 253 -5.88 2.01 -19.16
C LEU A 253 -7.00 3.01 -19.48
N LEU A 254 -7.10 4.09 -18.68
CA LEU A 254 -8.13 5.10 -18.90
C LEU A 254 -7.90 5.89 -20.19
N LEU A 255 -6.64 6.22 -20.48
CA LEU A 255 -6.28 7.03 -21.66
C LEU A 255 -6.40 6.27 -22.99
N GLY A 256 -6.45 4.93 -22.97
CA GLY A 256 -6.44 4.12 -24.19
C GLY A 256 -5.04 3.82 -24.73
N GLY A 257 -4.00 3.99 -23.90
CA GLY A 257 -2.61 3.85 -24.32
C GLY A 257 -2.01 2.44 -24.27
N LEU A 258 -2.82 1.41 -24.02
CA LEU A 258 -2.30 0.02 -24.02
C LEU A 258 -2.36 -0.60 -25.42
N PRO A 259 -1.31 -1.35 -25.84
CA PRO A 259 -1.34 -2.07 -27.12
C PRO A 259 -2.55 -3.03 -27.21
N GLY A 260 -3.31 -2.94 -28.29
CA GLY A 260 -4.53 -3.73 -28.51
C GLY A 260 -5.73 -3.27 -27.67
N GLY A 261 -5.72 -2.05 -27.16
CA GLY A 261 -6.87 -1.41 -26.52
C GLY A 261 -8.04 -1.21 -27.51
N GLU A 262 -9.26 -1.38 -27.01
CA GLU A 262 -10.48 -1.28 -27.82
C GLU A 262 -10.94 0.17 -28.08
N LEU A 263 -10.39 1.13 -27.33
CA LEU A 263 -10.77 2.56 -27.45
C LEU A 263 -9.59 3.40 -27.93
N PRO A 264 -9.88 4.46 -28.74
CA PRO A 264 -8.87 5.43 -29.13
C PRO A 264 -8.35 6.20 -27.90
N ALA A 265 -7.19 6.84 -28.05
CA ALA A 265 -6.70 7.78 -27.04
C ALA A 265 -7.74 8.90 -26.80
N LEU A 266 -7.79 9.41 -25.56
CA LEU A 266 -8.60 10.60 -25.27
C LEU A 266 -8.04 11.81 -26.04
N PRO A 267 -8.90 12.68 -26.57
CA PRO A 267 -8.45 13.89 -27.27
C PRO A 267 -7.81 14.88 -26.28
N ALA A 268 -6.94 15.77 -26.80
CA ALA A 268 -6.43 16.89 -26.02
C ALA A 268 -7.58 17.74 -25.47
N GLY A 269 -7.43 18.20 -24.24
CA GLY A 269 -8.48 18.94 -23.52
C GLY A 269 -9.66 18.08 -23.05
N ALA A 270 -9.60 16.74 -23.18
CA ALA A 270 -10.65 15.87 -22.68
C ALA A 270 -10.90 16.09 -21.19
N ARG A 271 -12.17 16.13 -20.83
CA ARG A 271 -12.62 16.39 -19.48
C ARG A 271 -12.63 15.10 -18.66
N VAL A 272 -11.77 15.01 -17.65
CA VAL A 272 -11.55 13.79 -16.84
C VAL A 272 -11.85 14.06 -15.37
N LEU A 273 -12.58 13.16 -14.75
CA LEU A 273 -12.78 13.12 -13.30
C LEU A 273 -11.90 12.05 -12.66
N ASP A 274 -11.13 12.41 -11.64
CA ASP A 274 -10.54 11.46 -10.66
C ASP A 274 -11.35 11.56 -9.37
N ALA A 275 -12.23 10.59 -9.14
CA ALA A 275 -13.31 10.69 -8.16
C ALA A 275 -12.89 10.41 -6.69
N CYS A 276 -11.73 9.78 -6.47
CA CYS A 276 -11.17 9.48 -5.14
C CYS A 276 -9.65 9.66 -5.20
N ALA A 277 -9.22 10.91 -5.44
CA ALA A 277 -7.90 11.20 -5.98
C ALA A 277 -6.72 11.05 -5.01
N ALA A 278 -6.95 11.22 -3.70
CA ALA A 278 -5.85 11.26 -2.74
C ALA A 278 -5.09 9.93 -2.62
N PRO A 279 -3.76 9.99 -2.64
CA PRO A 279 -2.86 11.13 -2.48
C PRO A 279 -2.38 11.81 -3.79
N GLY A 280 -3.03 11.62 -4.93
CA GLY A 280 -2.75 12.33 -6.18
C GLY A 280 -1.85 11.59 -7.18
N GLY A 281 -1.38 10.39 -6.86
CA GLY A 281 -0.45 9.66 -7.75
C GLY A 281 -1.05 9.24 -9.08
N LYS A 282 -2.35 8.94 -9.17
CA LYS A 282 -3.06 8.60 -10.41
C LYS A 282 -3.46 9.86 -11.17
N THR A 283 -3.93 10.90 -10.47
CA THR A 283 -4.18 12.23 -11.04
C THR A 283 -2.95 12.76 -11.75
N ALA A 284 -1.80 12.76 -11.05
CA ALA A 284 -0.53 13.20 -11.62
C ALA A 284 -0.16 12.38 -12.86
N HIS A 285 -0.30 11.07 -12.80
CA HIS A 285 0.04 10.19 -13.93
C HIS A 285 -0.82 10.46 -15.17
N LEU A 286 -2.12 10.76 -14.99
CA LEU A 286 -2.99 11.19 -16.09
C LEU A 286 -2.47 12.47 -16.77
N LEU A 287 -2.12 13.47 -15.95
CA LEU A 287 -1.59 14.78 -16.42
C LEU A 287 -0.19 14.70 -17.01
N GLU A 288 0.64 13.74 -16.58
CA GLU A 288 1.96 13.47 -17.16
C GLU A 288 1.85 12.89 -18.59
N LEU A 289 0.80 12.13 -18.87
CA LEU A 289 0.67 11.36 -20.11
C LEU A 289 -0.16 12.08 -21.20
N ALA A 290 -1.05 13.00 -20.83
CA ALA A 290 -1.93 13.64 -21.79
C ALA A 290 -2.34 15.06 -21.34
N ASP A 291 -2.62 15.91 -22.32
CA ASP A 291 -3.22 17.23 -22.10
C ASP A 291 -4.71 17.07 -21.79
N LEU A 292 -5.10 17.27 -20.52
CA LEU A 292 -6.44 16.98 -20.00
C LEU A 292 -6.95 18.09 -19.09
N ASP A 293 -8.28 18.32 -19.11
CA ASP A 293 -8.98 19.09 -18.08
C ASP A 293 -9.39 18.15 -16.94
N VAL A 294 -8.51 18.00 -15.92
CA VAL A 294 -8.73 17.09 -14.80
C VAL A 294 -9.37 17.81 -13.61
N LEU A 295 -10.49 17.24 -13.12
CA LEU A 295 -11.05 17.53 -11.81
C LEU A 295 -10.75 16.35 -10.88
N ALA A 296 -9.99 16.60 -9.80
CA ALA A 296 -9.66 15.62 -8.76
C ALA A 296 -10.53 15.86 -7.52
N LEU A 297 -11.31 14.88 -7.11
CA LEU A 297 -12.12 14.90 -5.89
C LEU A 297 -11.54 13.99 -4.82
N ASP A 298 -11.65 14.41 -3.57
CA ASP A 298 -11.58 13.52 -2.41
C ASP A 298 -12.55 14.03 -1.35
N ALA A 299 -13.20 13.10 -0.62
CA ALA A 299 -14.15 13.47 0.44
C ALA A 299 -13.44 14.09 1.66
N ASP A 300 -12.16 13.81 1.84
CA ASP A 300 -11.34 14.29 2.95
C ASP A 300 -10.46 15.45 2.48
N ALA A 301 -10.75 16.66 2.99
CA ALA A 301 -10.02 17.88 2.63
C ALA A 301 -8.54 17.85 3.04
N ASP A 302 -8.17 17.16 4.13
CA ASP A 302 -6.77 17.04 4.53
C ASP A 302 -6.01 16.05 3.67
N ARG A 303 -6.68 15.01 3.17
CA ARG A 303 -6.10 14.10 2.17
C ARG A 303 -5.95 14.80 0.82
N LEU A 304 -6.88 15.68 0.45
CA LEU A 304 -6.83 16.43 -0.81
C LEU A 304 -5.62 17.36 -0.87
N LYS A 305 -5.17 17.94 0.25
CA LYS A 305 -3.91 18.73 0.30
C LYS A 305 -2.70 17.94 -0.21
N ARG A 306 -2.68 16.61 -0.03
CA ARG A 306 -1.61 15.76 -0.56
C ARG A 306 -1.67 15.65 -2.10
N VAL A 307 -2.86 15.81 -2.69
CA VAL A 307 -3.00 15.91 -4.16
C VAL A 307 -2.36 17.20 -4.64
N ASP A 308 -2.69 18.33 -3.99
CA ASP A 308 -2.12 19.64 -4.32
C ASP A 308 -0.58 19.63 -4.18
N ASP A 309 -0.06 19.09 -3.06
CA ASP A 309 1.39 18.94 -2.84
C ASP A 309 2.05 18.06 -3.91
N THR A 310 1.37 16.99 -4.33
CA THR A 310 1.86 16.09 -5.39
C THR A 310 1.92 16.80 -6.73
N LEU A 311 0.85 17.49 -7.11
CA LEU A 311 0.79 18.25 -8.37
C LEU A 311 1.82 19.40 -8.39
N ALA A 312 1.93 20.14 -7.29
CA ALA A 312 2.91 21.22 -7.16
C ALA A 312 4.35 20.71 -7.33
N ARG A 313 4.74 19.61 -6.65
CA ARG A 313 6.07 18.99 -6.77
C ARG A 313 6.38 18.53 -8.19
N LEU A 314 5.37 18.06 -8.93
CA LEU A 314 5.50 17.54 -10.28
C LEU A 314 5.27 18.62 -11.35
N HIS A 315 5.06 19.88 -10.95
CA HIS A 315 4.78 21.03 -11.83
C HIS A 315 3.57 20.80 -12.76
N LEU A 316 2.56 20.07 -12.28
CA LEU A 316 1.36 19.75 -13.01
C LEU A 316 0.20 20.66 -12.61
N GLN A 317 -0.72 20.91 -13.56
CA GLN A 317 -1.92 21.72 -13.34
C GLN A 317 -3.17 20.84 -13.34
N GLY A 318 -3.97 20.89 -12.30
CA GLY A 318 -5.24 20.18 -12.17
C GLY A 318 -6.14 20.89 -11.17
N ARG A 319 -7.46 20.77 -11.34
CA ARG A 319 -8.42 21.34 -10.38
C ARG A 319 -8.69 20.32 -9.29
N THR A 320 -8.63 20.74 -8.04
CA THR A 320 -8.95 19.90 -6.88
C THR A 320 -10.18 20.43 -6.16
N ARG A 321 -11.01 19.54 -5.60
CA ARG A 321 -12.18 19.89 -4.82
C ARG A 321 -12.48 18.86 -3.73
N ALA A 322 -12.64 19.33 -2.50
CA ALA A 322 -13.10 18.48 -1.39
C ALA A 322 -14.61 18.28 -1.48
N ALA A 323 -15.05 17.06 -1.80
CA ALA A 323 -16.44 16.69 -1.88
C ALA A 323 -16.63 15.17 -1.86
N ASP A 324 -17.75 14.69 -1.33
CA ASP A 324 -18.18 13.31 -1.54
C ASP A 324 -18.63 13.16 -3.00
N ALA A 325 -17.96 12.31 -3.76
CA ALA A 325 -18.25 12.08 -5.17
C ALA A 325 -19.70 11.59 -5.43
N ARG A 326 -20.38 11.06 -4.39
CA ARG A 326 -21.78 10.65 -4.45
C ARG A 326 -22.77 11.81 -4.36
N ASP A 327 -22.37 12.92 -3.74
CA ASP A 327 -23.19 14.14 -3.67
C ASP A 327 -22.94 15.04 -4.89
N THR A 328 -23.36 14.57 -6.05
CA THR A 328 -23.11 15.24 -7.34
C THR A 328 -23.68 16.65 -7.39
N ALA A 329 -24.78 16.93 -6.68
CA ALA A 329 -25.38 18.26 -6.62
C ALA A 329 -24.45 19.30 -5.96
N ALA A 330 -23.58 18.88 -5.05
CA ALA A 330 -22.68 19.77 -4.34
C ALA A 330 -21.46 20.21 -5.18
N TRP A 331 -21.05 19.45 -6.20
CA TRP A 331 -19.77 19.69 -6.87
C TRP A 331 -19.80 19.67 -8.40
N TRP A 332 -20.78 19.00 -9.03
CA TRP A 332 -20.84 18.89 -10.48
C TRP A 332 -21.42 20.16 -11.11
N ASP A 333 -20.82 20.61 -12.19
CA ASP A 333 -21.22 21.82 -12.92
C ASP A 333 -22.23 21.57 -14.07
N GLY A 334 -22.77 20.36 -14.18
CA GLY A 334 -23.72 19.97 -15.21
C GLY A 334 -23.09 19.53 -16.53
N GLN A 335 -21.77 19.66 -16.71
CA GLN A 335 -21.11 19.24 -17.95
C GLN A 335 -20.54 17.79 -17.80
N PRO A 336 -20.92 16.88 -18.72
CA PRO A 336 -20.48 15.49 -18.61
C PRO A 336 -18.99 15.30 -18.91
N PHE A 337 -18.40 14.23 -18.36
CA PHE A 337 -17.00 13.86 -18.50
C PHE A 337 -16.78 12.93 -19.71
N ASP A 338 -15.63 13.07 -20.37
CA ASP A 338 -15.15 12.14 -21.39
C ASP A 338 -14.67 10.82 -20.77
N ALA A 339 -14.04 10.93 -19.60
CA ALA A 339 -13.57 9.78 -18.84
C ALA A 339 -13.65 10.01 -17.32
N ILE A 340 -13.87 8.92 -16.58
CA ILE A 340 -13.89 8.93 -15.11
C ILE A 340 -12.95 7.85 -14.60
N LEU A 341 -12.02 8.24 -13.73
CA LEU A 341 -11.25 7.32 -12.88
C LEU A 341 -11.95 7.22 -11.53
N LEU A 342 -12.36 6.03 -11.17
CA LEU A 342 -12.87 5.72 -9.84
C LEU A 342 -11.90 4.75 -9.13
N ASP A 343 -10.89 5.32 -8.46
CA ASP A 343 -10.02 4.57 -7.54
C ASP A 343 -10.73 4.42 -6.18
N ALA A 344 -11.67 3.50 -6.13
CA ALA A 344 -12.68 3.44 -5.09
C ALA A 344 -12.08 3.11 -3.70
N PRO A 345 -12.62 3.71 -2.61
CA PRO A 345 -12.26 3.32 -1.26
C PRO A 345 -12.55 1.84 -1.06
N CYS A 346 -11.55 1.09 -0.54
CA CYS A 346 -11.61 -0.35 -0.43
C CYS A 346 -10.91 -0.85 0.84
N SER A 347 -10.92 -2.16 1.04
CA SER A 347 -10.23 -2.80 2.17
C SER A 347 -8.72 -2.59 2.19
N ALA A 348 -8.12 -2.24 1.05
CA ALA A 348 -6.68 -2.20 0.83
C ALA A 348 -6.00 -3.57 1.03
N SER A 349 -6.74 -4.67 0.81
CA SER A 349 -6.25 -6.03 1.02
C SER A 349 -5.12 -6.43 0.07
N GLY A 350 -4.98 -5.76 -1.06
CA GLY A 350 -3.92 -6.01 -2.03
C GLY A 350 -2.57 -5.38 -1.68
N ILE A 351 -2.55 -4.36 -0.81
CA ILE A 351 -1.33 -3.61 -0.45
C ILE A 351 -0.82 -3.92 0.96
N VAL A 352 -1.29 -4.99 1.57
CA VAL A 352 -0.96 -5.39 2.96
C VAL A 352 0.55 -5.59 3.15
N ARG A 353 1.28 -6.00 2.12
CA ARG A 353 2.74 -6.12 2.21
C ARG A 353 3.46 -4.78 2.43
N ARG A 354 2.82 -3.63 2.06
CA ARG A 354 3.29 -2.26 2.33
C ARG A 354 2.68 -1.65 3.57
N HIS A 355 1.42 -2.01 3.86
CA HIS A 355 0.63 -1.54 4.99
C HIS A 355 0.18 -2.74 5.83
N PRO A 356 1.10 -3.39 6.57
CA PRO A 356 0.80 -4.65 7.27
C PRO A 356 -0.18 -4.50 8.45
N ASP A 357 -0.43 -3.28 8.91
CA ASP A 357 -1.45 -2.95 9.91
C ASP A 357 -2.88 -3.12 9.38
N VAL A 358 -3.11 -2.96 8.09
CA VAL A 358 -4.44 -3.04 7.45
C VAL A 358 -5.14 -4.37 7.80
N ARG A 359 -4.44 -5.49 7.78
CA ARG A 359 -5.01 -6.80 8.12
C ARG A 359 -5.57 -6.88 9.55
N TRP A 360 -5.02 -6.06 10.46
CA TRP A 360 -5.43 -6.02 11.87
C TRP A 360 -6.49 -4.96 12.16
N LEU A 361 -6.59 -3.96 11.31
CA LEU A 361 -7.57 -2.87 11.41
C LEU A 361 -8.93 -3.27 10.84
N ARG A 362 -8.93 -4.02 9.73
CA ARG A 362 -10.15 -4.42 9.04
C ARG A 362 -10.91 -5.53 9.76
N ARG A 363 -12.23 -5.49 9.60
CA ARG A 363 -13.18 -6.50 10.06
C ARG A 363 -13.94 -7.07 8.86
N ALA A 364 -14.53 -8.24 9.00
CA ALA A 364 -15.33 -8.84 7.94
C ALA A 364 -16.52 -7.96 7.50
N SER A 365 -17.14 -7.23 8.44
CA SER A 365 -18.23 -6.28 8.16
C SER A 365 -17.81 -5.14 7.25
N ASP A 366 -16.55 -4.67 7.37
CA ASP A 366 -16.06 -3.53 6.60
C ASP A 366 -16.08 -3.83 5.09
N ILE A 367 -15.88 -5.09 4.68
CA ILE A 367 -15.94 -5.49 3.28
C ILE A 367 -17.33 -5.23 2.68
N THR A 368 -18.37 -5.57 3.44
CA THR A 368 -19.76 -5.32 3.01
C THR A 368 -20.09 -3.83 2.94
N GLU A 369 -19.61 -3.05 3.89
CA GLU A 369 -19.83 -1.59 3.93
C GLU A 369 -19.08 -0.87 2.81
N LEU A 370 -17.84 -1.25 2.57
CA LEU A 370 -17.04 -0.72 1.46
C LEU A 370 -17.65 -1.10 0.11
N ALA A 371 -18.14 -2.33 -0.05
CA ALA A 371 -18.82 -2.75 -1.27
C ALA A 371 -20.09 -1.93 -1.53
N ARG A 372 -20.87 -1.57 -0.50
CA ARG A 372 -22.02 -0.64 -0.66
C ARG A 372 -21.57 0.75 -1.07
N THR A 373 -20.51 1.26 -0.47
CA THR A 373 -19.94 2.57 -0.83
C THR A 373 -19.48 2.59 -2.29
N GLN A 374 -18.81 1.54 -2.75
CA GLN A 374 -18.36 1.36 -4.12
C GLN A 374 -19.54 1.32 -5.10
N THR A 375 -20.60 0.57 -4.74
CA THR A 375 -21.86 0.57 -5.53
C THR A 375 -22.43 1.98 -5.65
N GLY A 376 -22.55 2.70 -4.51
CA GLY A 376 -23.09 4.06 -4.51
C GLY A 376 -22.25 5.04 -5.33
N LEU A 377 -20.93 4.89 -5.35
CA LEU A 377 -20.03 5.69 -6.20
C LEU A 377 -20.24 5.39 -7.69
N LEU A 378 -20.31 4.12 -8.08
CA LEU A 378 -20.57 3.73 -9.47
C LEU A 378 -21.90 4.30 -9.96
N GLU A 379 -22.99 4.15 -9.17
CA GLU A 379 -24.31 4.65 -9.51
C GLU A 379 -24.36 6.18 -9.64
N ALA A 380 -23.69 6.90 -8.76
CA ALA A 380 -23.67 8.37 -8.78
C ALA A 380 -22.84 8.93 -9.93
N LEU A 381 -21.75 8.27 -10.31
CA LEU A 381 -20.80 8.77 -11.30
C LEU A 381 -21.15 8.36 -12.73
N TRP A 382 -21.80 7.21 -12.94
CA TRP A 382 -22.13 6.71 -14.27
C TRP A 382 -23.01 7.67 -15.11
N PRO A 383 -24.04 8.35 -14.54
CA PRO A 383 -24.81 9.33 -15.27
C PRO A 383 -24.02 10.52 -15.79
N LEU A 384 -22.92 10.89 -15.09
CA LEU A 384 -22.07 12.04 -15.41
C LEU A 384 -21.14 11.81 -16.61
N LEU A 385 -21.05 10.56 -17.08
CA LEU A 385 -20.22 10.16 -18.20
C LEU A 385 -20.97 10.44 -19.52
N LYS A 386 -20.28 11.03 -20.50
CA LYS A 386 -20.81 11.22 -21.87
C LYS A 386 -21.21 9.89 -22.49
N PRO A 387 -22.22 9.84 -23.39
CA PRO A 387 -22.35 8.72 -24.30
C PRO A 387 -21.05 8.55 -25.11
N GLY A 388 -20.56 7.32 -25.24
CA GLY A 388 -19.24 7.03 -25.82
C GLY A 388 -18.06 7.27 -24.85
N GLY A 389 -18.30 7.76 -23.65
CA GLY A 389 -17.29 7.95 -22.62
C GLY A 389 -16.89 6.63 -21.92
N ARG A 390 -15.85 6.70 -21.09
CA ARG A 390 -15.31 5.53 -20.39
C ARG A 390 -15.11 5.77 -18.89
N LEU A 391 -15.34 4.74 -18.07
CA LEU A 391 -15.08 4.73 -16.64
C LEU A 391 -14.10 3.61 -16.32
N LEU A 392 -12.97 3.95 -15.70
CA LEU A 392 -12.05 2.97 -15.11
C LEU A 392 -12.37 2.83 -13.62
N TYR A 393 -12.88 1.68 -13.25
CA TYR A 393 -13.03 1.28 -11.86
C TYR A 393 -11.74 0.57 -11.39
N ALA A 394 -11.20 1.02 -10.26
CA ALA A 394 -10.02 0.45 -9.66
C ALA A 394 -10.19 0.27 -8.15
N THR A 395 -9.60 -0.77 -7.60
CA THR A 395 -9.41 -0.96 -6.15
C THR A 395 -8.05 -1.61 -5.88
N CYS A 396 -7.41 -1.24 -4.78
CA CYS A 396 -6.23 -1.96 -4.28
C CYS A 396 -6.65 -3.15 -3.38
N SER A 397 -7.60 -3.94 -3.86
CA SER A 397 -8.17 -5.09 -3.16
C SER A 397 -8.00 -6.39 -3.94
N ILE A 398 -7.71 -7.48 -3.22
CA ILE A 398 -7.75 -8.84 -3.76
C ILE A 398 -9.11 -9.52 -3.49
N PHE A 399 -10.01 -8.91 -2.74
CA PHE A 399 -11.32 -9.51 -2.45
C PHE A 399 -12.27 -9.35 -3.63
N ARG A 400 -12.88 -10.46 -4.08
CA ARG A 400 -13.77 -10.49 -5.24
C ARG A 400 -15.02 -9.61 -5.05
N ALA A 401 -15.48 -9.45 -3.82
CA ALA A 401 -16.60 -8.57 -3.49
C ALA A 401 -16.35 -7.10 -3.82
N GLU A 402 -15.09 -6.65 -3.79
CA GLU A 402 -14.67 -5.27 -4.08
C GLU A 402 -14.15 -5.09 -5.52
N GLY A 403 -14.16 -6.14 -6.32
CA GLY A 403 -13.68 -6.17 -7.69
C GLY A 403 -14.71 -6.77 -8.64
N ALA A 404 -14.49 -8.02 -9.08
CA ALA A 404 -15.33 -8.70 -10.07
C ALA A 404 -16.82 -8.73 -9.65
N GLY A 405 -17.12 -8.90 -8.36
CA GLY A 405 -18.48 -8.90 -7.84
C GLY A 405 -19.21 -7.57 -8.03
N GLN A 406 -18.50 -6.44 -7.83
CA GLN A 406 -19.05 -5.10 -8.08
C GLN A 406 -19.41 -4.90 -9.55
N ILE A 407 -18.49 -5.22 -10.43
CA ILE A 407 -18.68 -5.02 -11.87
C ILE A 407 -19.76 -5.93 -12.44
N SER A 408 -19.80 -7.19 -12.02
CA SER A 408 -20.87 -8.12 -12.42
C SER A 408 -22.25 -7.59 -12.02
N SER A 409 -22.40 -7.12 -10.79
CA SER A 409 -23.66 -6.54 -10.32
C SER A 409 -24.01 -5.22 -11.00
N PHE A 410 -23.02 -4.38 -11.29
CA PHE A 410 -23.21 -3.11 -12.02
C PHE A 410 -23.72 -3.36 -13.45
N LEU A 411 -23.07 -4.24 -14.20
CA LEU A 411 -23.45 -4.57 -15.59
C LEU A 411 -24.86 -5.17 -15.71
N GLN A 412 -25.34 -5.89 -14.67
CA GLN A 412 -26.71 -6.38 -14.64
C GLN A 412 -27.74 -5.27 -14.53
N ARG A 413 -27.40 -4.16 -13.88
CA ARG A 413 -28.31 -2.99 -13.71
C ARG A 413 -28.19 -1.98 -14.83
N HIS A 414 -27.09 -1.97 -15.55
CA HIS A 414 -26.76 -0.99 -16.59
C HIS A 414 -26.51 -1.69 -17.93
N PRO A 415 -27.55 -2.05 -18.70
CA PRO A 415 -27.39 -2.74 -19.97
C PRO A 415 -26.71 -1.89 -21.06
N GLU A 416 -26.67 -0.57 -20.88
CA GLU A 416 -25.92 0.36 -21.73
C GLU A 416 -24.42 0.38 -21.42
N ALA A 417 -23.98 -0.21 -20.31
CA ALA A 417 -22.59 -0.34 -19.95
C ALA A 417 -21.97 -1.59 -20.58
N ARG A 418 -20.84 -1.42 -21.25
CA ARG A 418 -20.05 -2.53 -21.79
C ARG A 418 -18.71 -2.62 -21.09
N ALA A 419 -18.39 -3.79 -20.54
CA ALA A 419 -17.03 -4.04 -20.05
C ALA A 419 -16.07 -4.25 -21.22
N LEU A 420 -14.96 -3.52 -21.22
CA LEU A 420 -13.87 -3.65 -22.16
C LEU A 420 -12.72 -4.46 -21.57
N ARG A 421 -11.74 -4.79 -22.40
CA ARG A 421 -10.56 -5.51 -21.97
C ARG A 421 -9.79 -4.73 -20.88
N ALA A 422 -9.66 -5.31 -19.72
CA ALA A 422 -8.91 -4.79 -18.57
C ALA A 422 -8.24 -5.94 -17.82
N PRO A 423 -7.23 -5.67 -16.96
CA PRO A 423 -6.51 -6.72 -16.25
C PRO A 423 -7.37 -7.60 -15.33
N GLY A 424 -8.51 -7.11 -14.83
CA GLY A 424 -9.25 -7.79 -13.78
C GLY A 424 -8.47 -7.78 -12.45
N HIS A 425 -8.50 -8.89 -11.71
CA HIS A 425 -7.71 -9.03 -10.48
C HIS A 425 -6.23 -9.29 -10.77
N LEU A 426 -5.38 -8.39 -10.28
CA LEU A 426 -3.95 -8.53 -10.19
C LEU A 426 -3.61 -9.04 -8.79
N LEU A 427 -2.93 -10.17 -8.69
CA LEU A 427 -2.54 -10.75 -7.41
C LEU A 427 -1.05 -10.51 -7.14
N PRO A 428 -0.62 -10.25 -5.89
CA PRO A 428 0.77 -9.94 -5.55
C PRO A 428 1.66 -11.21 -5.54
N LEU A 429 1.61 -11.98 -6.61
CA LEU A 429 2.36 -13.25 -6.79
C LEU A 429 3.37 -13.13 -7.92
N PRO A 430 4.49 -13.87 -7.88
CA PRO A 430 5.51 -13.86 -8.94
C PRO A 430 4.95 -14.20 -10.33
N ASP A 431 3.96 -15.08 -10.38
CA ASP A 431 3.30 -15.52 -11.61
C ASP A 431 2.20 -14.58 -12.08
N ASN A 432 2.21 -13.34 -11.69
CA ASN A 432 1.12 -12.39 -11.98
C ASN A 432 0.84 -12.36 -13.50
N ARG A 433 0.35 -13.49 -13.99
CA ARG A 433 -0.23 -13.62 -15.33
C ARG A 433 -1.51 -12.83 -15.29
N VAL A 434 -1.45 -11.66 -15.88
CA VAL A 434 -2.66 -11.05 -16.43
C VAL A 434 -3.21 -12.12 -17.38
N GLU A 435 -4.23 -12.85 -16.97
CA GLU A 435 -5.02 -13.71 -17.85
C GLU A 435 -5.77 -12.83 -18.84
N ALA A 436 -4.99 -12.25 -19.77
CA ALA A 436 -5.52 -11.71 -20.99
C ALA A 436 -5.30 -12.81 -22.02
N ALA A 437 -6.39 -13.40 -22.49
CA ALA A 437 -6.37 -14.37 -23.55
C ALA A 437 -5.40 -13.93 -24.67
N GLY A 438 -4.31 -14.70 -24.88
CA GLY A 438 -3.42 -14.55 -26.02
C GLY A 438 -2.06 -13.90 -25.80
N ALA A 439 -1.60 -13.58 -24.61
CA ALA A 439 -0.26 -13.04 -24.39
C ALA A 439 0.69 -14.07 -23.78
N THR A 440 1.70 -14.49 -24.55
CA THR A 440 2.83 -15.29 -24.10
C THR A 440 3.64 -14.52 -23.04
N SER A 441 3.85 -15.15 -21.92
CA SER A 441 4.49 -14.65 -20.72
C SER A 441 6.01 -14.55 -20.86
N SER A 442 6.59 -13.45 -20.40
CA SER A 442 7.95 -13.45 -19.87
C SER A 442 7.89 -13.24 -18.35
N PRO A 443 8.59 -14.01 -17.53
CA PRO A 443 8.62 -13.83 -16.09
C PRO A 443 9.58 -12.69 -15.79
N ALA A 444 9.13 -11.46 -15.88
CA ALA A 444 9.94 -10.32 -15.52
C ALA A 444 9.43 -9.69 -14.23
N ALA A 445 10.16 -9.98 -13.19
CA ALA A 445 10.60 -9.03 -12.23
C ALA A 445 9.54 -8.21 -11.46
N GLY A 446 9.32 -8.63 -10.22
CA GLY A 446 8.64 -7.82 -9.22
C GLY A 446 7.13 -7.77 -9.46
N SER A 447 6.40 -8.66 -8.83
CA SER A 447 4.94 -8.57 -8.83
C SER A 447 4.52 -7.21 -8.25
N GLY A 448 3.63 -6.49 -8.94
CA GLY A 448 2.92 -5.36 -8.38
C GLY A 448 2.10 -5.78 -7.16
N ASP A 449 1.54 -4.83 -6.46
CA ASP A 449 0.59 -5.08 -5.39
C ASP A 449 -0.73 -5.67 -5.94
N GLY A 450 -1.55 -6.20 -5.03
CA GLY A 450 -2.87 -6.68 -5.41
C GLY A 450 -3.78 -5.51 -5.81
N PHE A 451 -4.37 -5.60 -7.00
CA PHE A 451 -5.31 -4.60 -7.53
C PHE A 451 -6.44 -5.28 -8.29
N PHE A 452 -7.48 -4.51 -8.55
CA PHE A 452 -8.51 -4.86 -9.51
C PHE A 452 -8.76 -3.69 -10.45
N TYR A 453 -8.95 -4.00 -11.74
CA TYR A 453 -9.29 -3.03 -12.78
C TYR A 453 -10.42 -3.52 -13.65
N ALA A 454 -11.40 -2.64 -13.91
CA ALA A 454 -12.41 -2.84 -14.93
C ALA A 454 -12.60 -1.54 -15.72
N LEU A 455 -12.51 -1.63 -17.04
CA LEU A 455 -12.79 -0.52 -17.94
C LEU A 455 -14.21 -0.67 -18.49
N LEU A 456 -15.06 0.30 -18.20
CA LEU A 456 -16.45 0.35 -18.64
C LEU A 456 -16.61 1.42 -19.72
N HIS A 457 -17.33 1.10 -20.77
CA HIS A 457 -17.67 2.01 -21.85
C HIS A 457 -19.18 2.23 -21.87
N LYS A 458 -19.60 3.48 -21.92
CA LYS A 458 -21.01 3.86 -22.06
C LYS A 458 -21.38 3.89 -23.52
N SER A 459 -22.32 3.04 -23.94
CA SER A 459 -22.75 3.00 -25.34
C SER A 459 -23.17 4.38 -25.82
N PRO A 460 -22.89 4.77 -27.08
CA PRO A 460 -23.46 5.98 -27.66
C PRO A 460 -25.00 5.98 -27.53
N ALA A 461 -25.59 7.16 -27.35
CA ALA A 461 -27.03 7.27 -27.45
C ALA A 461 -27.48 6.84 -28.87
N SER A 462 -28.45 5.93 -28.92
CA SER A 462 -29.05 5.48 -30.18
C SER A 462 -29.74 6.62 -30.94
#